data_e0aa845d25315cdde6d37588d26ac363
#
_entry.id   e0aa845d25315cdde6d37588d26ac363
#
_cell.length_a   1.000
_cell.length_b   1.000
_cell.length_c   1.000
_cell.angle_alpha   90.00
_cell.angle_beta   90.00
_cell.angle_gamma   90.00
#
_symmetry.space_group_name_H-M   'P 1'
#
loop_
_entity.id
_entity.type
_entity.pdbx_description
1 polymer ?
#
loop_
_entity_poly.entity_id
_entity_poly.type
_entity_poly.pdbx_seq_one_letter_code
_entity_poly.pdbx_strand_id
1 'polypeptide(L)'
;MLGLLTRCRQCHTPLRSVFLDSRSFSTTSLARAKREKSTIRVPSKKAAAAKAKRKAAVAAAEDAKAEKLTLADAITVLRAVEVAAPNNTYELFIKTEIKSGVAVPKGRVNLPRDAKPRTEDKILIFAEGRQAEEARKAGAHIVGGTELIDGIVNGRVKATTILCSPALIKAITPKLGRILGPLGLMPSERRGTVTDDFAGYLERIRGTSEWRADKAGNIRTPIALLHFPVDDVIQNVRHFLASVKKVTGNTLDRAESRKLRGSGPRPVTTISKVMLSSTQGPGIRISDF
;
A
#
# COMPACT_ATOMS: atom_id res chain seq x y z
N MET A 1 45.01 -49.98 -29.36
CA MET A 1 44.66 -48.90 -30.30
C MET A 1 44.16 -47.75 -29.48
N LEU A 2 45.04 -46.87 -29.10
CA LEU A 2 45.16 -45.45 -29.46
C LEU A 2 43.84 -44.68 -29.39
N GLY A 3 43.59 -44.04 -28.30
CA GLY A 3 42.56 -43.03 -28.08
C GLY A 3 43.19 -41.75 -27.59
N LEU A 4 43.07 -40.72 -28.37
CA LEU A 4 43.66 -39.39 -28.24
C LEU A 4 43.15 -38.64 -27.01
N LEU A 5 44.08 -38.25 -26.17
CA LEU A 5 43.92 -37.26 -25.10
C LEU A 5 44.00 -35.86 -25.70
N THR A 6 42.89 -35.14 -25.79
CA THR A 6 42.90 -33.70 -26.04
C THR A 6 43.09 -33.00 -24.72
N ARG A 7 44.32 -32.42 -24.56
CA ARG A 7 44.71 -31.56 -23.47
C ARG A 7 44.04 -30.18 -23.62
N CYS A 8 43.16 -29.84 -22.68
CA CYS A 8 42.76 -28.43 -22.50
C CYS A 8 43.83 -27.73 -21.67
N ARG A 9 44.59 -26.82 -22.32
CA ARG A 9 45.49 -25.85 -21.66
C ARG A 9 44.66 -24.67 -21.23
N GLN A 10 44.56 -24.47 -19.94
CA GLN A 10 44.35 -23.20 -19.21
C GLN A 10 43.43 -23.45 -18.01
N CYS A 11 44.04 -23.82 -16.89
CA CYS A 11 43.59 -23.48 -15.53
C CYS A 11 44.62 -24.04 -14.56
N HIS A 12 45.71 -23.26 -14.35
CA HIS A 12 46.59 -23.46 -13.22
C HIS A 12 45.95 -22.85 -11.98
N THR A 13 45.20 -23.66 -11.21
CA THR A 13 44.96 -23.37 -9.79
C THR A 13 45.46 -24.57 -9.02
N PRO A 14 46.36 -24.42 -8.05
CA PRO A 14 46.82 -25.53 -7.22
C PRO A 14 45.68 -25.92 -6.28
N LEU A 15 45.30 -27.18 -6.33
CA LEU A 15 44.42 -27.82 -5.35
C LEU A 15 45.07 -27.75 -3.98
N ARG A 16 44.57 -26.88 -3.12
CA ARG A 16 44.96 -26.83 -1.71
C ARG A 16 44.37 -28.05 -1.03
N SER A 17 45.25 -29.00 -0.66
CA SER A 17 44.89 -30.19 0.12
C SER A 17 44.22 -29.74 1.42
N VAL A 18 42.93 -30.10 1.58
CA VAL A 18 42.20 -29.94 2.82
C VAL A 18 42.73 -31.02 3.75
N PHE A 19 43.63 -30.66 4.65
CA PHE A 19 43.97 -31.49 5.81
C PHE A 19 42.70 -31.56 6.67
N LEU A 20 42.15 -32.76 6.81
CA LEU A 20 41.14 -33.09 7.80
C LEU A 20 41.80 -33.07 9.18
N ASP A 21 41.70 -31.94 9.85
CA ASP A 21 42.14 -31.76 11.22
C ASP A 21 41.12 -32.46 12.12
N SER A 22 41.53 -33.64 12.65
CA SER A 22 40.79 -34.40 13.65
C SER A 22 40.75 -33.59 14.92
N ARG A 23 39.69 -32.83 15.15
CA ARG A 23 39.47 -32.10 16.39
C ARG A 23 39.20 -33.11 17.52
N SER A 24 40.21 -33.38 18.32
CA SER A 24 40.07 -34.03 19.62
C SER A 24 39.20 -33.15 20.54
N PHE A 25 38.06 -33.67 20.97
CA PHE A 25 37.25 -33.02 21.99
C PHE A 25 38.02 -33.10 23.32
N SER A 26 38.70 -32.02 23.70
CA SER A 26 39.17 -31.88 25.08
C SER A 26 38.02 -31.39 25.95
N THR A 27 37.61 -32.21 26.90
CA THR A 27 36.71 -31.81 27.98
C THR A 27 37.45 -30.88 28.92
N THR A 28 37.58 -29.62 28.54
CA THR A 28 38.03 -28.57 29.47
C THR A 28 36.83 -28.05 30.25
N SER A 29 36.99 -28.09 31.58
CA SER A 29 36.08 -27.55 32.58
C SER A 29 35.45 -26.23 32.17
N LEU A 30 34.13 -26.10 32.36
CA LEU A 30 33.33 -24.89 32.20
C LEU A 30 33.92 -23.72 33.01
N ALA A 31 34.91 -23.04 32.48
CA ALA A 31 35.29 -21.73 32.98
C ALA A 31 34.09 -20.81 32.65
N ARG A 32 33.36 -20.42 33.68
CA ARG A 32 32.24 -19.47 33.66
C ARG A 32 32.76 -18.16 33.10
N ALA A 33 32.70 -18.01 31.75
CA ALA A 33 33.00 -16.76 31.07
C ALA A 33 32.07 -15.71 31.67
N LYS A 34 32.62 -14.75 32.39
CA LYS A 34 31.92 -13.53 32.79
C LYS A 34 31.39 -12.90 31.52
N ARG A 35 30.08 -13.00 31.33
CA ARG A 35 29.35 -12.33 30.23
C ARG A 35 29.54 -10.83 30.45
N GLU A 36 30.54 -10.27 29.77
CA GLU A 36 30.67 -8.81 29.68
C GLU A 36 29.37 -8.31 29.09
N LYS A 37 28.60 -7.61 29.92
CA LYS A 37 27.42 -6.88 29.45
C LYS A 37 27.96 -5.84 28.48
N SER A 38 27.83 -6.10 27.18
CA SER A 38 28.04 -5.08 26.17
C SER A 38 27.04 -3.96 26.48
N THR A 39 27.52 -2.93 27.16
CA THR A 39 26.74 -1.74 27.42
C THR A 39 26.52 -1.08 26.04
N ILE A 40 25.34 -1.34 25.46
CA ILE A 40 24.89 -0.62 24.28
C ILE A 40 24.86 0.86 24.67
N ARG A 41 25.90 1.61 24.29
CA ARG A 41 25.97 3.06 24.55
C ARG A 41 24.84 3.69 23.75
N VAL A 42 23.73 4.00 24.41
CA VAL A 42 22.64 4.78 23.82
C VAL A 42 23.23 6.16 23.49
N PRO A 43 23.22 6.58 22.20
CA PRO A 43 23.78 7.87 21.82
C PRO A 43 23.06 9.00 22.54
N SER A 44 23.79 9.99 23.01
CA SER A 44 23.18 11.17 23.65
C SER A 44 22.19 11.84 22.69
N LYS A 45 21.13 12.46 23.23
CA LYS A 45 20.13 13.18 22.40
C LYS A 45 20.76 14.14 21.37
N LYS A 46 21.87 14.80 21.74
CA LYS A 46 22.63 15.70 20.87
C LYS A 46 23.33 14.94 19.71
N ALA A 47 23.92 13.78 20.01
CA ALA A 47 24.56 12.94 18.99
C ALA A 47 23.52 12.30 18.05
N ALA A 48 22.38 11.87 18.58
CA ALA A 48 21.26 11.37 17.77
C ALA A 48 20.69 12.45 16.83
N ALA A 49 20.50 13.67 17.33
CA ALA A 49 20.04 14.82 16.53
C ALA A 49 21.07 15.21 15.44
N ALA A 50 22.34 15.21 15.75
CA ALA A 50 23.42 15.50 14.77
C ALA A 50 23.47 14.43 13.68
N LYS A 51 23.32 13.14 14.04
CA LYS A 51 23.25 12.02 13.09
C LYS A 51 22.01 12.12 12.19
N ALA A 52 20.86 12.46 12.77
CA ALA A 52 19.63 12.70 12.02
C ALA A 52 19.78 13.85 11.03
N LYS A 53 20.37 14.98 11.45
CA LYS A 53 20.64 16.15 10.58
C LYS A 53 21.59 15.79 9.42
N ARG A 54 22.66 15.03 9.69
CA ARG A 54 23.56 14.56 8.64
C ARG A 54 22.86 13.61 7.66
N LYS A 55 22.05 12.68 8.16
CA LYS A 55 21.28 11.78 7.30
C LYS A 55 20.28 12.55 6.43
N ALA A 56 19.61 13.55 7.00
CA ALA A 56 18.70 14.41 6.26
C ALA A 56 19.43 15.25 5.19
N ALA A 57 20.61 15.77 5.49
CA ALA A 57 21.42 16.53 4.53
C ALA A 57 21.91 15.65 3.36
N VAL A 58 22.36 14.41 3.64
CA VAL A 58 22.74 13.45 2.60
C VAL A 58 21.54 13.10 1.73
N ALA A 59 20.40 12.78 2.33
CA ALA A 59 19.18 12.49 1.59
C ALA A 59 18.73 13.68 0.72
N ALA A 60 18.83 14.92 1.24
CA ALA A 60 18.52 16.12 0.47
C ALA A 60 19.49 16.34 -0.71
N ALA A 61 20.79 16.03 -0.53
CA ALA A 61 21.77 16.10 -1.60
C ALA A 61 21.56 15.03 -2.69
N GLU A 62 21.22 13.82 -2.30
CA GLU A 62 20.81 12.74 -3.23
C GLU A 62 19.52 13.11 -3.95
N ASP A 63 18.59 13.70 -3.23
CA ASP A 63 17.35 14.19 -3.78
C ASP A 63 17.55 15.33 -4.79
N ALA A 64 18.53 16.20 -4.61
CA ALA A 64 18.86 17.26 -5.56
C ALA A 64 19.55 16.73 -6.83
N LYS A 65 20.32 15.64 -6.73
CA LYS A 65 21.01 15.01 -7.86
C LYS A 65 20.13 14.11 -8.70
N ALA A 66 19.00 13.64 -8.14
CA ALA A 66 18.09 12.76 -8.87
C ALA A 66 17.42 13.52 -10.02
N GLU A 67 17.61 13.02 -11.23
CA GLU A 67 16.97 13.54 -12.43
C GLU A 67 15.44 13.49 -12.29
N LYS A 68 14.79 14.57 -12.70
CA LYS A 68 13.33 14.65 -12.75
C LYS A 68 12.91 14.49 -14.21
N LEU A 69 12.08 13.53 -14.48
CA LEU A 69 11.54 13.27 -15.81
C LEU A 69 10.09 13.79 -15.91
N THR A 70 9.65 14.02 -17.12
CA THR A 70 8.23 14.25 -17.38
C THR A 70 7.45 12.97 -17.14
N LEU A 71 6.15 13.08 -16.87
CA LEU A 71 5.32 11.90 -16.62
C LEU A 71 5.30 10.94 -17.83
N ALA A 72 5.28 11.47 -19.05
CA ALA A 72 5.30 10.67 -20.27
C ALA A 72 6.61 9.91 -20.45
N ASP A 73 7.74 10.59 -20.21
CA ASP A 73 9.07 9.94 -20.31
C ASP A 73 9.26 8.88 -19.23
N ALA A 74 8.78 9.13 -18.01
CA ALA A 74 8.83 8.16 -16.92
C ALA A 74 8.04 6.87 -17.28
N ILE A 75 6.88 7.00 -17.90
CA ILE A 75 6.09 5.86 -18.36
C ILE A 75 6.83 5.06 -19.43
N THR A 76 7.43 5.74 -20.41
CA THR A 76 8.17 5.08 -21.50
C THR A 76 9.41 4.34 -20.98
N VAL A 77 10.15 4.94 -20.07
CA VAL A 77 11.31 4.31 -19.42
C VAL A 77 10.89 3.06 -18.62
N LEU A 78 9.83 3.15 -17.81
CA LEU A 78 9.35 2.00 -17.03
C LEU A 78 8.89 0.84 -17.93
N ARG A 79 8.25 1.13 -19.06
CA ARG A 79 7.88 0.11 -20.05
C ARG A 79 9.09 -0.56 -20.67
N ALA A 80 10.12 0.22 -20.98
CA ALA A 80 11.35 -0.31 -21.54
C ALA A 80 12.09 -1.24 -20.55
N VAL A 81 12.02 -0.93 -19.25
CA VAL A 81 12.66 -1.74 -18.20
C VAL A 81 11.88 -3.04 -17.95
N GLU A 82 10.55 -3.01 -17.98
CA GLU A 82 9.70 -4.15 -17.62
C GLU A 82 9.05 -4.88 -18.79
N VAL A 83 9.77 -5.03 -19.88
CA VAL A 83 9.30 -5.79 -21.06
C VAL A 83 8.93 -7.23 -20.71
N ALA A 84 9.63 -7.85 -19.75
CA ALA A 84 9.41 -9.23 -19.36
C ALA A 84 8.11 -9.47 -18.55
N ALA A 85 7.54 -8.44 -17.94
CA ALA A 85 6.39 -8.56 -17.04
C ALA A 85 5.28 -7.54 -17.36
N PRO A 86 4.54 -7.71 -18.47
CA PRO A 86 3.53 -6.74 -18.93
C PRO A 86 2.33 -6.60 -17.99
N ASN A 87 2.11 -7.55 -17.08
CA ASN A 87 1.02 -7.54 -16.12
C ASN A 87 1.33 -6.76 -14.84
N ASN A 88 2.54 -6.20 -14.73
CA ASN A 88 2.91 -5.37 -13.60
C ASN A 88 2.10 -4.07 -13.56
N THR A 89 1.99 -3.51 -12.36
CA THR A 89 1.24 -2.27 -12.12
C THR A 89 2.17 -1.08 -11.94
N TYR A 90 1.73 0.08 -12.40
CA TYR A 90 2.34 1.35 -12.02
C TYR A 90 1.90 1.72 -10.61
N GLU A 91 2.87 1.99 -9.76
CA GLU A 91 2.66 2.47 -8.40
C GLU A 91 3.09 3.92 -8.28
N LEU A 92 2.21 4.75 -7.77
CA LEU A 92 2.53 6.13 -7.45
C LEU A 92 2.91 6.25 -5.97
N PHE A 93 4.10 6.78 -5.76
CA PHE A 93 4.61 7.10 -4.44
C PHE A 93 4.59 8.61 -4.23
N ILE A 94 3.86 9.05 -3.19
CA ILE A 94 3.79 10.47 -2.80
C ILE A 94 4.29 10.60 -1.38
N LYS A 95 5.26 11.46 -1.16
CA LYS A 95 5.73 11.82 0.17
C LYS A 95 5.13 13.15 0.60
N THR A 96 4.37 13.12 1.70
CA THR A 96 3.80 14.30 2.34
C THR A 96 4.50 14.57 3.67
N GLU A 97 4.66 15.83 4.04
CA GLU A 97 5.25 16.22 5.31
C GLU A 97 4.14 16.39 6.35
N ILE A 98 3.97 15.36 7.18
CA ILE A 98 3.00 15.39 8.27
C ILE A 98 3.67 15.99 9.52
N LYS A 99 3.12 17.08 10.01
CA LYS A 99 3.54 17.68 11.30
C LYS A 99 3.03 16.82 12.45
N SER A 100 3.78 16.82 13.56
CA SER A 100 3.38 16.11 14.77
C SER A 100 2.00 16.60 15.24
N GLY A 101 1.09 15.66 15.55
CA GLY A 101 -0.28 15.97 15.99
C GLY A 101 -1.31 16.11 14.86
N VAL A 102 -0.92 16.03 13.60
CA VAL A 102 -1.86 16.05 12.46
C VAL A 102 -2.37 14.64 12.15
N ALA A 103 -3.66 14.52 11.90
CA ALA A 103 -4.26 13.25 11.51
C ALA A 103 -3.70 12.78 10.16
N VAL A 104 -3.45 11.46 10.06
CA VAL A 104 -2.94 10.85 8.82
C VAL A 104 -3.95 11.05 7.69
N PRO A 105 -3.57 11.64 6.55
CA PRO A 105 -4.46 11.83 5.43
C PRO A 105 -4.89 10.49 4.84
N LYS A 106 -6.18 10.37 4.58
CA LYS A 106 -6.82 9.22 3.95
C LYS A 106 -7.93 9.71 3.04
N GLY A 107 -8.17 9.01 1.96
CA GLY A 107 -9.22 9.41 1.03
C GLY A 107 -9.68 8.23 0.16
N ARG A 108 -10.68 8.53 -0.64
CA ARG A 108 -11.18 7.64 -1.68
C ARG A 108 -11.05 8.36 -3.01
N VAL A 109 -10.68 7.65 -4.03
CA VAL A 109 -10.56 8.16 -5.38
C VAL A 109 -11.21 7.18 -6.35
N ASN A 110 -11.96 7.73 -7.27
CA ASN A 110 -12.52 7.00 -8.40
C ASN A 110 -11.58 7.23 -9.58
N LEU A 111 -10.84 6.22 -10.00
CA LEU A 111 -9.95 6.34 -11.14
C LEU A 111 -10.75 6.24 -12.43
N PRO A 112 -10.47 7.05 -13.47
CA PRO A 112 -11.13 6.95 -14.77
C PRO A 112 -11.04 5.55 -15.37
N ARG A 113 -9.92 4.86 -15.16
CA ARG A 113 -9.74 3.46 -15.52
C ARG A 113 -9.17 2.69 -14.35
N ASP A 114 -9.83 1.59 -13.96
CA ASP A 114 -9.43 0.79 -12.81
C ASP A 114 -8.04 0.20 -12.97
N ALA A 115 -7.19 0.45 -11.98
CA ALA A 115 -5.82 -0.05 -11.93
C ALA A 115 -5.71 -1.52 -11.47
N LYS A 116 -6.72 -2.02 -10.79
CA LYS A 116 -6.72 -3.38 -10.27
C LYS A 116 -7.30 -4.32 -11.31
N PRO A 117 -6.64 -5.49 -11.56
CA PRO A 117 -7.34 -6.58 -12.21
C PRO A 117 -8.57 -6.87 -11.35
N ARG A 118 -9.76 -6.93 -11.95
CA ARG A 118 -11.01 -7.22 -11.26
C ARG A 118 -10.90 -8.58 -10.57
N THR A 119 -10.36 -8.60 -9.38
CA THR A 119 -10.70 -9.63 -8.42
C THR A 119 -12.16 -9.39 -8.12
N GLU A 120 -13.00 -10.37 -8.42
CA GLU A 120 -14.43 -10.31 -8.17
C GLU A 120 -14.63 -9.93 -6.70
N ASP A 121 -14.95 -8.67 -6.45
CA ASP A 121 -15.22 -8.21 -5.10
C ASP A 121 -16.52 -8.86 -4.64
N LYS A 122 -16.41 -9.90 -3.84
CA LYS A 122 -17.57 -10.60 -3.27
C LYS A 122 -18.24 -9.71 -2.24
N ILE A 123 -19.32 -9.09 -2.65
CA ILE A 123 -20.10 -8.17 -1.82
C ILE A 123 -21.22 -8.97 -1.15
N LEU A 124 -21.22 -8.94 0.18
CA LEU A 124 -22.25 -9.55 1.01
C LEU A 124 -23.09 -8.46 1.64
N ILE A 125 -24.41 -8.59 1.56
CA ILE A 125 -25.36 -7.63 2.10
C ILE A 125 -26.30 -8.33 3.08
N PHE A 126 -26.34 -7.82 4.31
CA PHE A 126 -27.33 -8.19 5.29
C PHE A 126 -28.57 -7.33 5.14
N ALA A 127 -29.61 -7.87 4.53
CA ALA A 127 -30.89 -7.22 4.33
C ALA A 127 -32.03 -8.25 4.34
N GLU A 128 -33.20 -7.82 4.77
CA GLU A 128 -34.39 -8.63 4.79
C GLU A 128 -35.51 -7.99 3.96
N GLY A 129 -36.46 -8.81 3.49
CA GLY A 129 -37.62 -8.36 2.75
C GLY A 129 -37.32 -7.63 1.46
N ARG A 130 -37.96 -6.49 1.23
CA ARG A 130 -37.82 -5.67 0.01
C ARG A 130 -36.40 -5.18 -0.23
N GLN A 131 -35.69 -4.82 0.82
CA GLN A 131 -34.28 -4.36 0.72
C GLN A 131 -33.38 -5.46 0.19
N ALA A 132 -33.64 -6.73 0.47
CA ALA A 132 -32.88 -7.86 -0.05
C ALA A 132 -33.05 -8.00 -1.58
N GLU A 133 -34.25 -7.77 -2.10
CA GLU A 133 -34.53 -7.80 -3.53
C GLU A 133 -33.84 -6.63 -4.26
N GLU A 134 -33.88 -5.43 -3.70
CA GLU A 134 -33.19 -4.25 -4.22
C GLU A 134 -31.68 -4.47 -4.25
N ALA A 135 -31.10 -5.06 -3.21
CA ALA A 135 -29.68 -5.40 -3.14
C ALA A 135 -29.26 -6.43 -4.21
N ARG A 136 -30.11 -7.44 -4.48
CA ARG A 136 -29.85 -8.43 -5.54
C ARG A 136 -29.91 -7.78 -6.93
N LYS A 137 -30.87 -6.91 -7.19
CA LYS A 137 -30.97 -6.15 -8.44
C LYS A 137 -29.78 -5.21 -8.66
N ALA A 138 -29.25 -4.64 -7.58
CA ALA A 138 -28.08 -3.75 -7.62
C ALA A 138 -26.75 -4.49 -7.87
N GLY A 139 -26.75 -5.83 -7.87
CA GLY A 139 -25.58 -6.66 -8.19
C GLY A 139 -24.76 -7.10 -6.97
N ALA A 140 -25.40 -7.28 -5.82
CA ALA A 140 -24.80 -7.95 -4.68
C ALA A 140 -24.65 -9.44 -4.95
N HIS A 141 -23.49 -10.02 -4.58
CA HIS A 141 -23.22 -11.44 -4.82
C HIS A 141 -23.96 -12.35 -3.82
N ILE A 142 -24.00 -11.94 -2.57
CA ILE A 142 -24.63 -12.72 -1.50
C ILE A 142 -25.53 -11.78 -0.70
N VAL A 143 -26.82 -12.09 -0.65
CA VAL A 143 -27.82 -11.31 0.08
C VAL A 143 -28.63 -12.24 0.96
N GLY A 144 -28.76 -11.89 2.23
CA GLY A 144 -29.59 -12.63 3.17
C GLY A 144 -29.66 -11.94 4.53
N GLY A 145 -30.46 -12.52 5.41
CA GLY A 145 -30.64 -12.03 6.77
C GLY A 145 -29.68 -12.67 7.78
N THR A 146 -30.16 -12.91 8.97
CA THR A 146 -29.39 -13.49 10.08
C THR A 146 -28.90 -14.93 9.81
N GLU A 147 -29.42 -15.60 8.80
CA GLU A 147 -29.01 -16.97 8.39
C GLU A 147 -27.58 -17.04 7.90
N LEU A 148 -27.07 -15.97 7.28
CA LEU A 148 -25.71 -15.91 6.78
C LEU A 148 -24.64 -15.86 7.89
N ILE A 149 -25.04 -15.57 9.13
CA ILE A 149 -24.13 -15.47 10.26
C ILE A 149 -23.38 -16.80 10.47
N ASP A 150 -24.10 -17.91 10.47
CA ASP A 150 -23.53 -19.24 10.68
C ASP A 150 -22.60 -19.64 9.53
N GLY A 151 -22.94 -19.22 8.29
CA GLY A 151 -22.08 -19.42 7.11
C GLY A 151 -20.75 -18.67 7.20
N ILE A 152 -20.74 -17.48 7.77
CA ILE A 152 -19.53 -16.68 7.96
C ILE A 152 -18.70 -17.22 9.12
N VAL A 153 -19.34 -17.59 10.24
CA VAL A 153 -18.67 -18.18 11.41
C VAL A 153 -17.95 -19.46 11.02
N ASN A 154 -18.59 -20.31 10.21
CA ASN A 154 -18.02 -21.55 9.70
C ASN A 154 -17.02 -21.35 8.55
N GLY A 155 -16.77 -20.12 8.12
CA GLY A 155 -15.83 -19.80 7.03
C GLY A 155 -16.28 -20.24 5.63
N ARG A 156 -17.52 -20.69 5.46
CA ARG A 156 -18.09 -21.10 4.16
C ARG A 156 -18.33 -19.91 3.24
N VAL A 157 -18.70 -18.77 3.82
CA VAL A 157 -18.97 -17.53 3.08
C VAL A 157 -17.83 -16.54 3.34
N LYS A 158 -17.09 -16.22 2.28
CA LYS A 158 -16.03 -15.19 2.32
C LYS A 158 -16.47 -14.01 1.47
N ALA A 159 -16.43 -12.82 2.06
CA ALA A 159 -16.75 -11.57 1.39
C ALA A 159 -15.60 -10.58 1.53
N THR A 160 -15.42 -9.76 0.50
CA THR A 160 -14.44 -8.66 0.49
C THR A 160 -15.02 -7.42 1.13
N THR A 161 -16.33 -7.21 0.94
CA THR A 161 -17.06 -6.06 1.51
C THR A 161 -18.37 -6.54 2.08
N ILE A 162 -18.70 -6.09 3.29
CA ILE A 162 -19.93 -6.45 4.00
C ILE A 162 -20.72 -5.17 4.27
N LEU A 163 -21.96 -5.15 3.80
CA LEU A 163 -22.95 -4.10 4.04
C LEU A 163 -24.06 -4.63 4.95
N CYS A 164 -24.70 -3.74 5.68
CA CYS A 164 -25.77 -4.11 6.59
C CYS A 164 -26.86 -3.04 6.63
N SER A 165 -28.11 -3.47 6.72
CA SER A 165 -29.22 -2.59 7.08
C SER A 165 -29.11 -2.18 8.57
N PRO A 166 -29.48 -0.93 8.94
CA PRO A 166 -29.44 -0.47 10.32
C PRO A 166 -30.30 -1.31 11.27
N ALA A 167 -31.35 -1.97 10.76
CA ALA A 167 -32.20 -2.87 11.54
C ALA A 167 -31.43 -4.11 12.05
N LEU A 168 -30.56 -4.70 11.19
CA LEU A 168 -29.90 -5.97 11.48
C LEU A 168 -28.56 -5.83 12.22
N ILE A 169 -27.98 -4.62 12.26
CA ILE A 169 -26.65 -4.42 12.84
C ILE A 169 -26.58 -4.86 14.30
N LYS A 170 -27.63 -4.62 15.07
CA LYS A 170 -27.69 -4.97 16.50
C LYS A 170 -27.67 -6.49 16.72
N ALA A 171 -28.30 -7.26 15.82
CA ALA A 171 -28.32 -8.73 15.87
C ALA A 171 -26.99 -9.35 15.42
N ILE A 172 -26.30 -8.72 14.47
CA ILE A 172 -25.10 -9.22 13.85
C ILE A 172 -23.84 -8.93 14.68
N THR A 173 -23.77 -7.75 15.32
CA THR A 173 -22.59 -7.28 16.06
C THR A 173 -22.10 -8.25 17.13
N PRO A 174 -22.92 -8.82 18.01
CA PRO A 174 -22.42 -9.72 19.08
C PRO A 174 -21.87 -11.03 18.54
N LYS A 175 -22.40 -11.53 17.43
CA LYS A 175 -22.01 -12.83 16.84
C LYS A 175 -20.78 -12.71 15.94
N LEU A 176 -20.75 -11.72 15.04
CA LEU A 176 -19.70 -11.56 14.03
C LEU A 176 -18.57 -10.59 14.43
N GLY A 177 -18.77 -9.78 15.47
CA GLY A 177 -17.78 -8.77 15.87
C GLY A 177 -16.40 -9.35 16.19
N ARG A 178 -16.35 -10.54 16.80
CA ARG A 178 -15.09 -11.22 17.15
C ARG A 178 -14.31 -11.71 15.92
N ILE A 179 -15.00 -12.07 14.83
CA ILE A 179 -14.41 -12.63 13.62
C ILE A 179 -14.11 -11.53 12.62
N LEU A 180 -15.09 -10.67 12.33
CA LEU A 180 -14.96 -9.61 11.31
C LEU A 180 -14.23 -8.36 11.81
N GLY A 181 -14.20 -8.14 13.13
CA GLY A 181 -13.50 -7.01 13.74
C GLY A 181 -12.01 -6.96 13.41
N PRO A 182 -11.22 -8.02 13.71
CA PRO A 182 -9.80 -8.09 13.38
C PRO A 182 -9.52 -7.99 11.87
N LEU A 183 -10.41 -8.54 11.03
CA LEU A 183 -10.32 -8.47 9.57
C LEU A 183 -10.68 -7.07 9.01
N GLY A 184 -11.24 -6.20 9.86
CA GLY A 184 -11.70 -4.88 9.43
C GLY A 184 -12.93 -4.89 8.52
N LEU A 185 -13.65 -6.01 8.41
CA LEU A 185 -14.81 -6.21 7.55
C LEU A 185 -16.15 -5.92 8.26
N MET A 186 -16.11 -5.67 9.58
CA MET A 186 -17.33 -5.40 10.35
C MET A 186 -18.03 -4.14 9.84
N PRO A 187 -19.34 -4.19 9.51
CA PRO A 187 -20.13 -3.02 9.14
C PRO A 187 -20.14 -1.98 10.26
N SER A 188 -20.00 -0.71 9.90
CA SER A 188 -20.09 0.40 10.85
C SER A 188 -20.62 1.67 10.17
N GLU A 189 -21.38 2.47 10.91
CA GLU A 189 -21.93 3.74 10.45
C GLU A 189 -20.82 4.72 10.05
N ARG A 190 -19.70 4.75 10.80
CA ARG A 190 -18.55 5.62 10.51
C ARG A 190 -17.91 5.36 9.15
N ARG A 191 -18.01 4.14 8.65
CA ARG A 191 -17.49 3.72 7.33
C ARG A 191 -18.56 3.87 6.25
N GLY A 192 -19.79 4.20 6.61
CA GLY A 192 -20.92 4.27 5.71
C GLY A 192 -21.36 2.91 5.16
N THR A 193 -20.96 1.80 5.82
CA THR A 193 -21.31 0.44 5.41
C THR A 193 -22.64 -0.04 6.02
N VAL A 194 -23.27 0.80 6.82
CA VAL A 194 -24.62 0.62 7.35
C VAL A 194 -25.51 1.63 6.66
N THR A 195 -26.28 1.19 5.69
CA THR A 195 -27.13 2.05 4.84
C THR A 195 -28.38 1.31 4.44
N ASP A 196 -29.46 2.04 4.16
CA ASP A 196 -30.67 1.52 3.54
C ASP A 196 -30.60 1.57 2.01
N ASP A 197 -29.77 2.50 1.45
CA ASP A 197 -29.51 2.64 0.02
C ASP A 197 -28.33 1.79 -0.42
N PHE A 198 -28.58 0.52 -0.74
CA PHE A 198 -27.55 -0.39 -1.22
C PHE A 198 -27.16 -0.11 -2.67
N ALA A 199 -28.08 0.31 -3.52
CA ALA A 199 -27.81 0.57 -4.94
C ALA A 199 -26.83 1.72 -5.11
N GLY A 200 -27.09 2.86 -4.48
CA GLY A 200 -26.20 4.01 -4.56
C GLY A 200 -24.86 3.79 -3.86
N TYR A 201 -24.80 2.90 -2.87
CA TYR A 201 -23.53 2.51 -2.24
C TYR A 201 -22.69 1.63 -3.17
N LEU A 202 -23.31 0.66 -3.83
CA LEU A 202 -22.63 -0.24 -4.77
C LEU A 202 -22.09 0.52 -5.99
N GLU A 203 -22.85 1.46 -6.52
CA GLU A 203 -22.37 2.33 -7.60
C GLU A 203 -21.17 3.18 -7.18
N ARG A 204 -21.19 3.71 -5.96
CA ARG A 204 -20.06 4.48 -5.41
C ARG A 204 -18.81 3.66 -5.17
N ILE A 205 -18.94 2.37 -4.83
CA ILE A 205 -17.77 1.49 -4.60
C ILE A 205 -17.19 0.97 -5.90
N ARG A 206 -17.99 0.78 -6.93
CA ARG A 206 -17.49 0.34 -8.24
C ARG A 206 -16.44 1.33 -8.74
N GLY A 207 -15.21 0.83 -8.91
CA GLY A 207 -14.08 1.65 -9.38
C GLY A 207 -13.43 2.56 -8.32
N THR A 208 -13.90 2.55 -7.06
CA THR A 208 -13.31 3.38 -6.02
C THR A 208 -12.12 2.69 -5.37
N SER A 209 -10.96 3.34 -5.39
CA SER A 209 -9.76 2.93 -4.68
C SER A 209 -9.60 3.74 -3.39
N GLU A 210 -9.39 3.05 -2.26
CA GLU A 210 -9.07 3.70 -0.99
C GLU A 210 -7.55 3.87 -0.86
N TRP A 211 -7.11 5.04 -0.44
CA TRP A 211 -5.73 5.31 -0.15
C TRP A 211 -5.55 5.88 1.26
N ARG A 212 -4.44 5.56 1.86
CA ARG A 212 -4.08 6.05 3.20
C ARG A 212 -2.59 6.30 3.25
N ALA A 213 -2.20 7.43 3.85
CA ALA A 213 -0.80 7.68 4.13
C ALA A 213 -0.33 6.87 5.35
N ASP A 214 0.94 6.53 5.38
CA ASP A 214 1.61 5.97 6.54
C ASP A 214 1.83 7.03 7.63
N LYS A 215 2.26 6.60 8.82
CA LYS A 215 2.67 7.52 9.90
C LYS A 215 3.82 8.45 9.47
N ALA A 216 4.64 8.04 8.53
CA ALA A 216 5.73 8.83 7.95
C ALA A 216 5.28 9.78 6.82
N GLY A 217 3.98 9.78 6.47
CA GLY A 217 3.44 10.61 5.40
C GLY A 217 3.59 10.04 3.99
N ASN A 218 3.97 8.78 3.85
CA ASN A 218 4.11 8.15 2.54
C ASN A 218 2.78 7.57 2.08
N ILE A 219 2.39 7.87 0.84
CA ILE A 219 1.22 7.30 0.17
C ILE A 219 1.75 6.42 -0.96
N ARG A 220 1.31 5.17 -1.02
CA ARG A 220 1.59 4.23 -2.10
C ARG A 220 0.28 3.68 -2.62
N THR A 221 0.07 3.79 -3.93
CA THR A 221 -1.19 3.34 -4.53
C THR A 221 -0.93 2.86 -5.95
N PRO A 222 -1.46 1.70 -6.35
CA PRO A 222 -1.45 1.28 -7.75
C PRO A 222 -2.38 2.19 -8.56
N ILE A 223 -1.90 2.69 -9.69
CA ILE A 223 -2.61 3.68 -10.53
C ILE A 223 -3.06 3.08 -11.85
N ALA A 224 -2.28 2.20 -12.45
CA ALA A 224 -2.57 1.62 -13.76
C ALA A 224 -1.80 0.32 -13.97
N LEU A 225 -2.20 -0.47 -14.97
CA LEU A 225 -1.42 -1.60 -15.46
C LEU A 225 -0.46 -1.14 -16.56
N LEU A 226 0.67 -1.82 -16.72
CA LEU A 226 1.69 -1.45 -17.72
C LEU A 226 1.18 -1.43 -19.16
N HIS A 227 0.21 -2.29 -19.49
CA HIS A 227 -0.36 -2.39 -20.82
C HIS A 227 -1.40 -1.29 -21.18
N PHE A 228 -1.75 -0.42 -20.21
CA PHE A 228 -2.72 0.66 -20.47
C PHE A 228 -2.14 1.70 -21.45
N PRO A 229 -2.94 2.36 -22.27
CA PRO A 229 -2.51 3.51 -23.06
C PRO A 229 -1.84 4.58 -22.18
N VAL A 230 -0.87 5.30 -22.73
CA VAL A 230 -0.13 6.33 -21.97
C VAL A 230 -1.06 7.42 -21.46
N ASP A 231 -2.03 7.82 -22.30
CA ASP A 231 -2.99 8.88 -21.97
C ASP A 231 -3.86 8.51 -20.77
N ASP A 232 -4.32 7.26 -20.68
CA ASP A 232 -5.12 6.77 -19.55
C ASP A 232 -4.30 6.78 -18.25
N VAL A 233 -3.02 6.39 -18.32
CA VAL A 233 -2.12 6.44 -17.17
C VAL A 233 -1.93 7.88 -16.70
N ILE A 234 -1.71 8.82 -17.62
CA ILE A 234 -1.55 10.25 -17.33
C ILE A 234 -2.83 10.80 -16.67
N GLN A 235 -4.00 10.46 -17.20
CA GLN A 235 -5.28 10.89 -16.63
C GLN A 235 -5.48 10.34 -15.23
N ASN A 236 -5.21 9.05 -14.99
CA ASN A 236 -5.31 8.43 -13.69
C ASN A 236 -4.37 9.10 -12.66
N VAL A 237 -3.10 9.36 -13.04
CA VAL A 237 -2.13 10.02 -12.17
C VAL A 237 -2.59 11.43 -11.81
N ARG A 238 -3.03 12.22 -12.78
CA ARG A 238 -3.52 13.58 -12.55
C ARG A 238 -4.76 13.59 -11.64
N HIS A 239 -5.69 12.69 -11.90
CA HIS A 239 -6.92 12.58 -11.09
C HIS A 239 -6.61 12.17 -9.65
N PHE A 240 -5.69 11.22 -9.48
CA PHE A 240 -5.23 10.81 -8.15
C PHE A 240 -4.52 11.95 -7.40
N LEU A 241 -3.60 12.65 -8.06
CA LEU A 241 -2.91 13.82 -7.48
C LEU A 241 -3.88 14.93 -7.09
N ALA A 242 -4.89 15.20 -7.90
CA ALA A 242 -5.94 16.18 -7.58
C ALA A 242 -6.72 15.77 -6.31
N SER A 243 -7.06 14.49 -6.18
CA SER A 243 -7.71 13.95 -4.98
C SER A 243 -6.82 14.10 -3.72
N VAL A 244 -5.53 13.76 -3.84
CA VAL A 244 -4.58 13.92 -2.74
C VAL A 244 -4.41 15.39 -2.38
N LYS A 245 -4.23 16.29 -3.35
CA LYS A 245 -4.13 17.75 -3.13
C LYS A 245 -5.37 18.30 -2.43
N LYS A 246 -6.56 17.84 -2.79
CA LYS A 246 -7.84 18.23 -2.15
C LYS A 246 -7.88 17.81 -0.67
N VAL A 247 -7.47 16.60 -0.35
CA VAL A 247 -7.47 16.09 1.05
C VAL A 247 -6.38 16.76 1.88
N THR A 248 -5.20 17.01 1.30
CA THR A 248 -4.06 17.65 1.98
C THR A 248 -4.16 19.16 2.07
N GLY A 249 -5.17 19.79 1.46
CA GLY A 249 -5.37 21.23 1.49
C GLY A 249 -4.45 22.02 0.55
N ASN A 250 -3.76 21.35 -0.38
CA ASN A 250 -2.85 21.95 -1.37
C ASN A 250 -3.57 22.37 -2.67
N THR A 251 -4.90 22.42 -2.66
CA THR A 251 -5.66 22.95 -3.80
C THR A 251 -5.47 24.46 -3.88
N LEU A 252 -5.21 24.93 -5.10
CA LEU A 252 -5.07 26.37 -5.41
C LEU A 252 -6.34 27.18 -5.17
N ASP A 253 -7.47 26.54 -4.92
CA ASP A 253 -8.76 27.18 -4.67
C ASP A 253 -8.86 27.74 -3.24
N ARG A 254 -8.10 28.81 -3.04
CA ARG A 254 -8.17 29.66 -1.84
C ARG A 254 -9.58 30.21 -1.58
N ALA A 255 -10.44 30.21 -2.61
CA ALA A 255 -11.84 30.64 -2.54
C ALA A 255 -12.75 29.59 -1.88
N GLU A 256 -12.58 28.31 -2.18
CA GLU A 256 -13.33 27.23 -1.53
C GLU A 256 -12.88 27.00 -0.09
N SER A 257 -11.60 27.17 0.21
CA SER A 257 -11.08 27.12 1.58
C SER A 257 -11.70 28.17 2.51
N ARG A 258 -12.17 29.29 1.95
CA ARG A 258 -12.91 30.34 2.71
C ARG A 258 -14.36 29.96 2.99
N LYS A 259 -15.02 29.20 2.13
CA LYS A 259 -16.42 28.75 2.33
C LYS A 259 -16.54 27.64 3.37
N LEU A 260 -15.49 26.83 3.58
CA LEU A 260 -15.44 25.80 4.61
C LEU A 260 -14.97 26.30 5.99
N ARG A 261 -14.93 27.59 6.23
CA ARG A 261 -14.46 28.24 7.46
C ARG A 261 -15.31 28.04 8.73
N GLY A 262 -16.29 27.14 8.70
CA GLY A 262 -16.98 26.74 9.92
C GLY A 262 -16.22 25.74 10.81
N SER A 263 -15.21 25.08 10.30
CA SER A 263 -14.32 24.16 11.02
C SER A 263 -12.91 24.72 10.88
N GLY A 264 -12.22 25.06 11.95
CA GLY A 264 -10.94 25.77 11.99
C GLY A 264 -9.90 25.41 10.93
N PRO A 265 -8.82 26.17 10.77
CA PRO A 265 -7.87 25.99 9.68
C PRO A 265 -7.27 24.58 9.71
N ARG A 266 -7.61 23.75 8.70
CA ARG A 266 -7.01 22.43 8.57
C ARG A 266 -5.52 22.62 8.32
N PRO A 267 -4.65 21.90 9.05
CA PRO A 267 -3.21 21.99 8.82
C PRO A 267 -2.92 21.49 7.39
N VAL A 268 -2.32 22.33 6.57
CA VAL A 268 -1.89 21.98 5.23
C VAL A 268 -0.67 21.06 5.33
N THR A 269 -0.75 19.90 4.73
CA THR A 269 0.37 18.97 4.60
C THR A 269 1.01 19.15 3.23
N THR A 270 2.26 19.61 3.21
CA THR A 270 3.00 19.85 1.95
C THR A 270 3.38 18.53 1.28
N ILE A 271 3.27 18.47 -0.06
CA ILE A 271 3.76 17.36 -0.86
C ILE A 271 5.22 17.64 -1.21
N SER A 272 6.15 16.82 -0.73
CA SER A 272 7.59 17.04 -0.92
C SER A 272 8.14 16.29 -2.15
N LYS A 273 7.57 15.12 -2.50
CA LYS A 273 8.12 14.25 -3.53
C LYS A 273 7.03 13.40 -4.14
N VAL A 274 7.04 13.31 -5.48
CA VAL A 274 6.21 12.41 -6.27
C VAL A 274 7.11 11.52 -7.12
N MET A 275 6.88 10.22 -7.09
CA MET A 275 7.63 9.25 -7.89
C MET A 275 6.65 8.26 -8.51
N LEU A 276 6.94 7.88 -9.74
CA LEU A 276 6.31 6.75 -10.40
C LEU A 276 7.28 5.57 -10.39
N SER A 277 6.80 4.42 -10.00
CA SER A 277 7.53 3.15 -10.06
C SER A 277 6.63 2.08 -10.64
N SER A 278 7.21 0.99 -11.06
CA SER A 278 6.46 -0.23 -11.29
C SER A 278 6.66 -1.17 -10.10
N THR A 279 5.94 -2.29 -10.07
CA THR A 279 5.97 -3.25 -8.96
C THR A 279 7.38 -3.73 -8.62
N GLN A 280 8.26 -3.90 -9.64
CA GLN A 280 9.64 -4.34 -9.46
C GLN A 280 10.67 -3.39 -10.08
N GLY A 281 10.24 -2.33 -10.75
CA GLY A 281 11.11 -1.40 -11.44
C GLY A 281 11.62 -0.23 -10.60
N PRO A 282 12.47 0.59 -11.20
CA PRO A 282 13.04 1.75 -10.53
C PRO A 282 11.99 2.83 -10.23
N GLY A 283 12.20 3.57 -9.16
CA GLY A 283 11.37 4.73 -8.83
C GLY A 283 11.87 5.98 -9.54
N ILE A 284 11.09 6.53 -10.46
CA ILE A 284 11.40 7.72 -11.24
C ILE A 284 10.70 8.93 -10.64
N ARG A 285 11.44 10.03 -10.44
CA ARG A 285 10.86 11.29 -9.97
C ARG A 285 10.16 12.02 -11.10
N ILE A 286 8.97 12.53 -10.79
CA ILE A 286 8.17 13.30 -11.73
C ILE A 286 8.40 14.78 -11.45
N SER A 287 8.57 15.58 -12.54
CA SER A 287 8.64 17.04 -12.48
C SER A 287 7.26 17.70 -12.51
N ASP A 288 6.29 17.08 -13.19
CA ASP A 288 5.00 17.66 -13.57
C ASP A 288 3.89 17.27 -12.59
N PHE A 289 3.89 17.82 -11.36
CA PHE A 289 2.84 17.55 -10.37
C PHE A 289 2.32 18.80 -9.65
#